data_0732bec588f1a65fb1aa6b84529a9069
#
_entry.id   0732bec588f1a65fb1aa6b84529a9069
#
_cell.length_a   1.000
_cell.length_b   1.000
_cell.length_c   1.000
_cell.angle_alpha   90.00
_cell.angle_beta   90.00
_cell.angle_gamma   90.00
#
_symmetry.space_group_name_H-M   'P 1'
#
loop_
_entity.id
_entity.type
_entity.pdbx_description
1 polymer ?
#
loop_
_entity_poly.entity_id
_entity_poly.type
_entity_poly.pdbx_seq_one_letter_code
_entity_poly.pdbx_strand_id
1 'polypeptide(L)'
;MASAAPLAGQIAVVAGATRGAGRGIARALGEAGATVYCTGRSIRGRLSPYGRPETIDETAEMIARAGGTAIAVRVDHTVESEVESFFGRIAGAHGRLDVLVNSIAGEEPMMAQWSSFWKTNLKHGDAVLRQALLSHIITAKHAAPLMLRRRRGLIVEITESDILSAGGNPLTQSVKLALKGLALNMAAELKPHGVAAVAVTPGFLRSEAMLERKGVQEANWRDAGKKDKNFLESESPVFVGRAIAALAQDARVLERTGQLYGSWELAREYGFTDADGRRPDWGSADIDFSQYPSSFLEYFRTTSEIQLEFLSALTKRTKRFLSQLPRASSKTVKKKARRTAGG
;
A
#
# COMPACT_ATOMS: atom_id res chain seq x y z
N MET A 1 -20.22 -6.88 28.54
CA MET A 1 -20.55 -6.28 27.23
C MET A 1 -19.35 -6.53 26.33
N ALA A 2 -19.52 -7.16 25.15
CA ALA A 2 -18.43 -7.29 24.20
C ALA A 2 -17.98 -5.88 23.81
N SER A 3 -16.68 -5.60 23.87
CA SER A 3 -16.10 -4.34 23.41
C SER A 3 -16.47 -4.15 21.92
N ALA A 4 -16.93 -2.96 21.56
CA ALA A 4 -17.17 -2.66 20.15
C ALA A 4 -15.90 -2.91 19.34
N ALA A 5 -16.05 -3.44 18.12
CA ALA A 5 -14.91 -3.67 17.23
C ALA A 5 -14.15 -2.34 16.97
N PRO A 6 -12.81 -2.34 16.95
CA PRO A 6 -12.00 -1.11 16.98
C PRO A 6 -12.29 -0.11 15.87
N LEU A 7 -12.69 -0.59 14.68
CA LEU A 7 -13.03 0.22 13.51
C LEU A 7 -14.55 0.28 13.25
N ALA A 8 -15.37 -0.06 14.27
CA ALA A 8 -16.83 -0.03 14.13
C ALA A 8 -17.31 1.36 13.65
N GLY A 9 -18.15 1.35 12.61
CA GLY A 9 -18.69 2.55 12.00
C GLY A 9 -17.71 3.32 11.09
N GLN A 10 -16.47 2.89 10.89
CA GLN A 10 -15.55 3.49 9.91
C GLN A 10 -15.85 2.96 8.49
N ILE A 11 -15.67 3.81 7.51
CA ILE A 11 -15.81 3.51 6.09
C ILE A 11 -14.42 3.41 5.47
N ALA A 12 -14.09 2.23 4.94
CA ALA A 12 -12.82 1.95 4.29
C ALA A 12 -13.03 1.61 2.81
N VAL A 13 -12.15 2.08 1.96
CA VAL A 13 -12.04 1.68 0.55
C VAL A 13 -10.69 1.00 0.36
N VAL A 14 -10.70 -0.20 -0.19
CA VAL A 14 -9.50 -0.91 -0.63
C VAL A 14 -9.54 -1.03 -2.15
N ALA A 15 -8.75 -0.18 -2.80
CA ALA A 15 -8.57 -0.19 -4.25
C ALA A 15 -7.57 -1.29 -4.63
N GLY A 16 -8.00 -2.26 -5.44
CA GLY A 16 -7.22 -3.45 -5.75
C GLY A 16 -7.41 -4.60 -4.75
N ALA A 17 -8.62 -4.78 -4.21
CA ALA A 17 -8.96 -5.79 -3.20
C ALA A 17 -9.14 -7.21 -3.75
N THR A 18 -8.70 -7.50 -4.98
CA THR A 18 -8.98 -8.77 -5.66
C THR A 18 -8.19 -9.94 -5.07
N ARG A 19 -6.92 -9.76 -4.75
CA ARG A 19 -5.96 -10.80 -4.29
C ARG A 19 -4.79 -10.18 -3.53
N GLY A 20 -3.88 -11.02 -3.03
CA GLY A 20 -2.63 -10.63 -2.40
C GLY A 20 -2.83 -9.63 -1.27
N ALA A 21 -1.97 -8.61 -1.19
CA ALA A 21 -2.03 -7.59 -0.14
C ALA A 21 -3.42 -6.95 -0.02
N GLY A 22 -4.02 -6.52 -1.15
CA GLY A 22 -5.32 -5.85 -1.14
C GLY A 22 -6.44 -6.71 -0.54
N ARG A 23 -6.48 -8.02 -0.86
CA ARG A 23 -7.43 -8.97 -0.26
C ARG A 23 -7.22 -9.10 1.25
N GLY A 24 -5.96 -9.30 1.67
CA GLY A 24 -5.61 -9.44 3.09
C GLY A 24 -5.92 -8.18 3.89
N ILE A 25 -5.65 -7.01 3.32
CA ILE A 25 -5.96 -5.71 3.92
C ILE A 25 -7.48 -5.51 4.08
N ALA A 26 -8.25 -5.77 3.02
CA ALA A 26 -9.69 -5.68 3.08
C ALA A 26 -10.28 -6.59 4.18
N ARG A 27 -9.76 -7.83 4.26
CA ARG A 27 -10.14 -8.78 5.30
C ARG A 27 -9.84 -8.25 6.71
N ALA A 28 -8.62 -7.80 6.96
CA ALA A 28 -8.23 -7.32 8.29
C ALA A 28 -9.01 -6.07 8.73
N LEU A 29 -9.31 -5.15 7.82
CA LEU A 29 -10.16 -3.99 8.11
C LEU A 29 -11.60 -4.41 8.43
N GLY A 30 -12.15 -5.39 7.70
CA GLY A 30 -13.47 -5.95 7.97
C GLY A 30 -13.55 -6.70 9.29
N GLU A 31 -12.55 -7.53 9.62
CA GLU A 31 -12.41 -8.21 10.91
C GLU A 31 -12.30 -7.20 12.08
N ALA A 32 -11.69 -6.03 11.84
CA ALA A 32 -11.63 -4.95 12.81
C ALA A 32 -12.95 -4.13 12.92
N GLY A 33 -13.97 -4.43 12.11
CA GLY A 33 -15.32 -3.84 12.20
C GLY A 33 -15.59 -2.68 11.25
N ALA A 34 -14.68 -2.36 10.33
CA ALA A 34 -14.97 -1.36 9.29
C ALA A 34 -15.97 -1.89 8.26
N THR A 35 -16.76 -0.99 7.66
CA THR A 35 -17.47 -1.26 6.41
C THR A 35 -16.48 -1.10 5.26
N VAL A 36 -16.16 -2.19 4.56
CA VAL A 36 -15.09 -2.23 3.55
C VAL A 36 -15.67 -2.28 2.14
N TYR A 37 -15.35 -1.28 1.34
CA TYR A 37 -15.58 -1.32 -0.10
C TYR A 37 -14.40 -2.00 -0.78
N CYS A 38 -14.63 -3.23 -1.28
CA CYS A 38 -13.66 -4.00 -2.06
C CYS A 38 -13.77 -3.61 -3.53
N THR A 39 -12.78 -2.89 -4.08
CA THR A 39 -12.84 -2.44 -5.47
C THR A 39 -11.75 -3.05 -6.33
N GLY A 40 -12.05 -3.21 -7.61
CA GLY A 40 -11.16 -3.80 -8.62
C GLY A 40 -11.92 -4.14 -9.88
N ARG A 41 -11.21 -4.63 -10.90
CA ARG A 41 -11.79 -4.97 -12.22
C ARG A 41 -12.37 -6.38 -12.31
N SER A 42 -11.81 -7.30 -11.48
CA SER A 42 -12.14 -8.72 -11.54
C SER A 42 -13.32 -9.02 -10.62
N ILE A 43 -14.44 -9.40 -11.24
CA ILE A 43 -15.68 -9.80 -10.58
C ILE A 43 -16.06 -11.20 -11.04
N ARG A 44 -17.01 -11.84 -10.35
CA ARG A 44 -17.59 -13.12 -10.78
C ARG A 44 -18.16 -12.98 -12.19
N GLY A 45 -17.75 -13.89 -13.08
CA GLY A 45 -18.11 -13.85 -14.49
C GLY A 45 -17.26 -12.93 -15.37
N ARG A 46 -16.37 -12.12 -14.80
CA ARG A 46 -15.43 -11.27 -15.54
C ARG A 46 -14.07 -11.25 -14.86
N LEU A 47 -13.24 -12.21 -15.23
CA LEU A 47 -11.92 -12.41 -14.63
C LEU A 47 -10.94 -11.31 -15.02
N SER A 48 -9.79 -11.34 -14.35
CA SER A 48 -8.62 -10.53 -14.64
C SER A 48 -8.17 -10.69 -16.10
N PRO A 49 -7.66 -9.63 -16.76
CA PRO A 49 -7.00 -9.74 -18.06
C PRO A 49 -5.84 -10.75 -18.09
N TYR A 50 -5.32 -11.12 -16.93
CA TYR A 50 -4.21 -12.07 -16.75
C TYR A 50 -4.66 -13.51 -16.46
N GLY A 51 -5.96 -13.82 -16.65
CA GLY A 51 -6.50 -15.18 -16.45
C GLY A 51 -6.57 -15.64 -14.98
N ARG A 52 -6.36 -14.76 -14.02
CA ARG A 52 -6.42 -15.09 -12.58
C ARG A 52 -7.86 -15.25 -12.12
N PRO A 53 -8.17 -16.29 -11.30
CA PRO A 53 -9.54 -16.61 -10.89
C PRO A 53 -10.08 -15.70 -9.78
N GLU A 54 -9.20 -15.05 -8.99
CA GLU A 54 -9.62 -14.30 -7.81
C GLU A 54 -10.46 -13.08 -8.16
N THR A 55 -11.49 -12.82 -7.36
CA THR A 55 -12.46 -11.73 -7.55
C THR A 55 -12.63 -10.88 -6.29
N ILE A 56 -13.15 -9.66 -6.46
CA ILE A 56 -13.53 -8.81 -5.32
C ILE A 56 -14.78 -9.34 -4.62
N ASP A 57 -15.63 -10.10 -5.34
CA ASP A 57 -16.80 -10.74 -4.76
C ASP A 57 -16.39 -11.78 -3.72
N GLU A 58 -15.41 -12.64 -4.04
CA GLU A 58 -14.86 -13.60 -3.10
C GLU A 58 -14.25 -12.91 -1.86
N THR A 59 -13.55 -11.79 -2.08
CA THR A 59 -12.98 -11.02 -0.97
C THR A 59 -14.08 -10.50 -0.04
N ALA A 60 -15.15 -9.93 -0.59
CA ALA A 60 -16.28 -9.47 0.20
C ALA A 60 -16.97 -10.62 0.95
N GLU A 61 -17.14 -11.78 0.31
CA GLU A 61 -17.70 -12.97 0.94
C GLU A 61 -16.83 -13.53 2.06
N MET A 62 -15.49 -13.48 1.90
CA MET A 62 -14.56 -13.87 2.97
C MET A 62 -14.73 -12.99 4.20
N ILE A 63 -14.89 -11.68 4.02
CA ILE A 63 -15.13 -10.73 5.10
C ILE A 63 -16.49 -11.01 5.76
N ALA A 64 -17.54 -11.21 4.98
CA ALA A 64 -18.87 -11.50 5.49
C ALA A 64 -18.91 -12.82 6.30
N ARG A 65 -18.22 -13.86 5.82
CA ARG A 65 -18.09 -15.14 6.55
C ARG A 65 -17.36 -15.00 7.89
N ALA A 66 -16.45 -14.02 8.00
CA ALA A 66 -15.78 -13.68 9.25
C ALA A 66 -16.59 -12.72 10.16
N GLY A 67 -17.84 -12.41 9.79
CA GLY A 67 -18.73 -11.52 10.56
C GLY A 67 -18.54 -10.03 10.30
N GLY A 68 -17.70 -9.65 9.33
CA GLY A 68 -17.48 -8.26 8.91
C GLY A 68 -18.48 -7.78 7.85
N THR A 69 -18.41 -6.49 7.52
CA THR A 69 -19.24 -5.86 6.50
C THR A 69 -18.39 -5.48 5.29
N ALA A 70 -18.71 -6.02 4.11
CA ALA A 70 -18.01 -5.69 2.88
C ALA A 70 -18.96 -5.55 1.69
N ILE A 71 -18.58 -4.67 0.76
CA ILE A 71 -19.34 -4.36 -0.45
C ILE A 71 -18.38 -4.45 -1.63
N ALA A 72 -18.58 -5.42 -2.52
CA ALA A 72 -17.82 -5.53 -3.76
C ALA A 72 -18.37 -4.53 -4.79
N VAL A 73 -17.50 -3.70 -5.34
CA VAL A 73 -17.86 -2.73 -6.38
C VAL A 73 -16.84 -2.78 -7.50
N ARG A 74 -17.27 -3.16 -8.70
CA ARG A 74 -16.39 -3.10 -9.85
C ARG A 74 -16.04 -1.65 -10.18
N VAL A 75 -14.74 -1.36 -10.17
CA VAL A 75 -14.17 -0.07 -10.57
C VAL A 75 -12.88 -0.33 -11.33
N ASP A 76 -12.74 0.25 -12.51
CA ASP A 76 -11.45 0.38 -13.18
C ASP A 76 -10.80 1.69 -12.75
N HIS A 77 -9.83 1.60 -11.85
CA HIS A 77 -9.15 2.77 -11.31
C HIS A 77 -8.26 3.50 -12.32
N THR A 78 -8.10 2.95 -13.52
CA THR A 78 -7.44 3.66 -14.64
C THR A 78 -8.40 4.56 -15.42
N VAL A 79 -9.70 4.47 -15.14
CA VAL A 79 -10.77 5.26 -15.77
C VAL A 79 -11.33 6.25 -14.76
N GLU A 80 -10.94 7.52 -14.89
CA GLU A 80 -11.26 8.56 -13.90
C GLU A 80 -12.77 8.71 -13.65
N SER A 81 -13.61 8.64 -14.68
CA SER A 81 -15.08 8.75 -14.54
C SER A 81 -15.72 7.61 -13.73
N GLU A 82 -15.17 6.38 -13.80
CA GLU A 82 -15.61 5.27 -12.96
C GLU A 82 -15.26 5.55 -11.49
N VAL A 83 -14.06 6.07 -11.22
CA VAL A 83 -13.58 6.42 -9.88
C VAL A 83 -14.40 7.57 -9.30
N GLU A 84 -14.63 8.63 -10.06
CA GLU A 84 -15.46 9.77 -9.67
C GLU A 84 -16.89 9.32 -9.30
N SER A 85 -17.52 8.55 -10.18
CA SER A 85 -18.85 7.99 -9.92
C SER A 85 -18.88 7.12 -8.65
N PHE A 86 -17.85 6.30 -8.42
CA PHE A 86 -17.74 5.47 -7.25
C PHE A 86 -17.64 6.30 -5.97
N PHE A 87 -16.75 7.30 -5.89
CA PHE A 87 -16.64 8.16 -4.71
C PHE A 87 -17.86 9.08 -4.53
N GLY A 88 -18.55 9.43 -5.61
CA GLY A 88 -19.86 10.09 -5.56
C GLY A 88 -20.90 9.25 -4.82
N ARG A 89 -20.93 7.91 -5.07
CA ARG A 89 -21.81 6.99 -4.33
C ARG A 89 -21.43 6.88 -2.85
N ILE A 90 -20.12 6.83 -2.53
CA ILE A 90 -19.66 6.84 -1.14
C ILE A 90 -20.10 8.15 -0.44
N ALA A 91 -19.97 9.29 -1.12
CA ALA A 91 -20.43 10.58 -0.61
C ALA A 91 -21.92 10.59 -0.32
N GLY A 92 -22.74 10.06 -1.22
CA GLY A 92 -24.19 9.97 -1.05
C GLY A 92 -24.61 9.02 0.07
N ALA A 93 -23.95 7.88 0.20
CA ALA A 93 -24.30 6.86 1.19
C ALA A 93 -23.80 7.17 2.61
N HIS A 94 -22.63 7.78 2.73
CA HIS A 94 -21.95 7.93 4.04
C HIS A 94 -21.53 9.37 4.36
N GLY A 95 -21.45 10.26 3.37
CA GLY A 95 -20.95 11.62 3.54
C GLY A 95 -19.47 11.71 3.93
N ARG A 96 -18.76 10.57 4.01
CA ARG A 96 -17.40 10.47 4.54
C ARG A 96 -16.62 9.29 3.99
N LEU A 97 -15.31 9.36 4.15
CA LEU A 97 -14.39 8.23 4.04
C LEU A 97 -13.36 8.33 5.17
N ASP A 98 -13.10 7.24 5.88
CA ASP A 98 -12.15 7.22 6.99
C ASP A 98 -10.80 6.64 6.58
N VAL A 99 -10.78 5.59 5.72
CA VAL A 99 -9.55 4.93 5.26
C VAL A 99 -9.61 4.69 3.75
N LEU A 100 -8.57 5.11 3.04
CA LEU A 100 -8.29 4.68 1.67
C LEU A 100 -7.01 3.85 1.65
N VAL A 101 -7.06 2.68 1.05
CA VAL A 101 -5.87 1.89 0.75
C VAL A 101 -5.74 1.72 -0.75
N ASN A 102 -4.68 2.26 -1.33
CA ASN A 102 -4.30 2.04 -2.71
C ASN A 102 -3.38 0.82 -2.79
N SER A 103 -3.92 -0.30 -3.26
CA SER A 103 -3.21 -1.56 -3.49
C SER A 103 -3.41 -2.06 -4.93
N ILE A 104 -3.55 -1.12 -5.86
CA ILE A 104 -3.74 -1.41 -7.27
C ILE A 104 -2.41 -1.87 -7.84
N ALA A 105 -2.38 -3.10 -8.35
CA ALA A 105 -1.22 -3.74 -8.95
C ALA A 105 -1.68 -4.52 -10.20
N GLY A 106 -0.88 -5.46 -10.68
CA GLY A 106 -1.18 -6.30 -11.83
C GLY A 106 -0.32 -5.95 -13.02
N GLU A 107 0.77 -5.25 -12.77
CA GLU A 107 1.84 -4.98 -13.73
C GLU A 107 2.84 -6.14 -13.83
N GLU A 108 2.90 -7.04 -12.86
CA GLU A 108 3.90 -8.10 -12.78
C GLU A 108 3.97 -8.98 -14.03
N PRO A 109 2.85 -9.39 -14.66
CA PRO A 109 2.93 -10.16 -15.90
C PRO A 109 3.53 -9.38 -17.08
N MET A 110 3.45 -8.05 -17.03
CA MET A 110 4.01 -7.17 -18.06
C MET A 110 5.51 -6.93 -17.85
N MET A 111 6.03 -7.24 -16.67
CA MET A 111 7.37 -6.88 -16.22
C MET A 111 8.18 -8.08 -15.73
N ALA A 112 7.72 -9.30 -15.99
CA ALA A 112 8.25 -10.54 -15.41
C ALA A 112 9.70 -10.89 -15.82
N GLN A 113 10.31 -10.15 -16.74
CA GLN A 113 11.67 -10.41 -17.20
C GLN A 113 12.62 -9.31 -16.76
N TRP A 114 13.61 -9.70 -15.95
CA TRP A 114 14.76 -8.84 -15.67
C TRP A 114 15.57 -8.65 -16.94
N SER A 115 15.83 -7.40 -17.29
CA SER A 115 16.71 -7.04 -18.42
C SER A 115 17.44 -5.74 -18.12
N SER A 116 18.61 -5.56 -18.75
CA SER A 116 19.27 -4.26 -18.73
C SER A 116 18.30 -3.20 -19.26
N PHE A 117 18.31 -1.97 -18.68
CA PHE A 117 17.32 -0.94 -19.04
C PHE A 117 17.28 -0.62 -20.53
N TRP A 118 18.42 -0.66 -21.24
CA TRP A 118 18.50 -0.44 -22.69
C TRP A 118 17.96 -1.60 -23.55
N LYS A 119 17.61 -2.72 -22.92
CA LYS A 119 16.96 -3.89 -23.55
C LYS A 119 15.51 -4.06 -23.08
N THR A 120 15.03 -3.18 -22.21
CA THR A 120 13.67 -3.26 -21.66
C THR A 120 12.64 -3.06 -22.78
N ASN A 121 11.69 -3.98 -22.86
CA ASN A 121 10.56 -3.85 -23.77
C ASN A 121 9.56 -2.82 -23.22
N LEU A 122 9.41 -1.68 -23.88
CA LEU A 122 8.50 -0.60 -23.50
C LEU A 122 7.09 -0.76 -24.07
N LYS A 123 6.80 -1.85 -24.79
CA LYS A 123 5.48 -2.06 -25.44
C LYS A 123 4.29 -1.86 -24.48
N HIS A 124 4.47 -2.17 -23.21
CA HIS A 124 3.44 -2.04 -22.18
C HIS A 124 3.72 -0.91 -21.18
N GLY A 125 4.72 -0.07 -21.43
CA GLY A 125 5.16 0.97 -20.50
C GLY A 125 4.04 1.90 -20.05
N ASP A 126 3.26 2.41 -21.01
CA ASP A 126 2.11 3.29 -20.72
C ASP A 126 1.04 2.58 -19.88
N ALA A 127 0.75 1.31 -20.20
CA ALA A 127 -0.22 0.53 -19.45
C ALA A 127 0.24 0.30 -18.00
N VAL A 128 1.55 0.03 -17.80
CA VAL A 128 2.17 -0.13 -16.48
C VAL A 128 2.04 1.16 -15.67
N LEU A 129 2.46 2.29 -16.24
CA LEU A 129 2.41 3.59 -15.55
C LEU A 129 0.97 3.99 -15.24
N ARG A 130 0.06 3.79 -16.19
CA ARG A 130 -1.36 4.08 -15.98
C ARG A 130 -1.96 3.22 -14.88
N GLN A 131 -1.68 1.91 -14.90
CA GLN A 131 -2.27 0.98 -13.93
C GLN A 131 -1.64 1.08 -12.55
N ALA A 132 -0.33 1.18 -12.44
CA ALA A 132 0.37 1.06 -11.17
C ALA A 132 0.74 2.41 -10.51
N LEU A 133 0.55 3.54 -11.23
CA LEU A 133 0.83 4.87 -10.67
C LEU A 133 -0.33 5.84 -10.86
N LEU A 134 -0.77 6.09 -12.12
CA LEU A 134 -1.81 7.09 -12.37
C LEU A 134 -3.13 6.72 -11.70
N SER A 135 -3.47 5.43 -11.63
CA SER A 135 -4.66 4.93 -10.93
C SER A 135 -4.67 5.30 -9.44
N HIS A 136 -3.51 5.27 -8.77
CA HIS A 136 -3.38 5.68 -7.37
C HIS A 136 -3.65 7.18 -7.20
N ILE A 137 -3.11 8.00 -8.10
CA ILE A 137 -3.33 9.45 -8.11
C ILE A 137 -4.81 9.77 -8.33
N ILE A 138 -5.45 9.15 -9.34
CA ILE A 138 -6.88 9.31 -9.63
C ILE A 138 -7.71 8.92 -8.40
N THR A 139 -7.42 7.78 -7.81
CA THR A 139 -8.18 7.27 -6.66
C THR A 139 -8.05 8.19 -5.45
N ALA A 140 -6.83 8.62 -5.11
CA ALA A 140 -6.59 9.54 -4.00
C ALA A 140 -7.23 10.90 -4.23
N LYS A 141 -7.19 11.44 -5.46
CA LYS A 141 -7.82 12.71 -5.85
C LYS A 141 -9.31 12.74 -5.52
N HIS A 142 -10.04 11.67 -5.85
CA HIS A 142 -11.48 11.61 -5.63
C HIS A 142 -11.87 11.18 -4.20
N ALA A 143 -10.98 10.51 -3.48
CA ALA A 143 -11.17 10.13 -2.08
C ALA A 143 -10.93 11.30 -1.10
N ALA A 144 -9.89 12.09 -1.32
CA ALA A 144 -9.42 13.12 -0.39
C ALA A 144 -10.52 14.13 0.01
N PRO A 145 -11.41 14.64 -0.87
CA PRO A 145 -12.48 15.57 -0.48
C PRO A 145 -13.41 15.06 0.63
N LEU A 146 -13.64 13.73 0.69
CA LEU A 146 -14.48 13.12 1.74
C LEU A 146 -13.82 13.12 3.12
N MET A 147 -12.48 13.06 3.15
CA MET A 147 -11.66 13.13 4.37
C MET A 147 -11.45 14.58 4.81
N LEU A 148 -11.21 15.49 3.85
CA LEU A 148 -10.97 16.92 4.11
C LEU A 148 -12.14 17.60 4.81
N ARG A 149 -13.39 17.27 4.43
CA ARG A 149 -14.60 17.81 5.07
C ARG A 149 -14.65 17.55 6.57
N ARG A 150 -14.11 16.41 7.01
CA ARG A 150 -14.09 16.01 8.42
C ARG A 150 -12.76 16.31 9.12
N ARG A 151 -11.77 16.78 8.37
CA ARG A 151 -10.39 16.98 8.86
C ARG A 151 -9.83 15.74 9.54
N ARG A 152 -10.18 14.57 8.99
CA ARG A 152 -9.79 13.26 9.49
C ARG A 152 -9.82 12.23 8.37
N GLY A 153 -8.78 11.44 8.26
CA GLY A 153 -8.68 10.32 7.31
C GLY A 153 -7.26 9.76 7.25
N LEU A 154 -7.15 8.58 6.67
CA LEU A 154 -5.90 7.90 6.43
C LEU A 154 -5.86 7.41 4.98
N ILE A 155 -4.84 7.83 4.23
CA ILE A 155 -4.51 7.29 2.91
C ILE A 155 -3.25 6.43 3.04
N VAL A 156 -3.31 5.20 2.55
CA VAL A 156 -2.19 4.26 2.55
C VAL A 156 -1.84 3.86 1.13
N GLU A 157 -0.61 4.12 0.72
CA GLU A 157 -0.03 3.61 -0.53
C GLU A 157 0.70 2.31 -0.26
N ILE A 158 0.27 1.22 -0.90
CA ILE A 158 0.99 -0.06 -0.82
C ILE A 158 2.10 -0.05 -1.85
N THR A 159 3.33 -0.24 -1.39
CA THR A 159 4.53 -0.28 -2.22
C THR A 159 5.31 -1.57 -2.02
N GLU A 160 6.45 -1.69 -2.64
CA GLU A 160 7.40 -2.78 -2.42
C GLU A 160 8.73 -2.23 -1.93
N SER A 161 9.38 -2.99 -1.04
CA SER A 161 10.69 -2.71 -0.47
C SER A 161 10.72 -1.44 0.41
N ASP A 162 11.39 -1.53 1.51
CA ASP A 162 11.76 -0.44 2.43
C ASP A 162 13.01 0.32 1.98
N ILE A 163 13.73 -0.21 0.99
CA ILE A 163 14.86 0.45 0.33
C ILE A 163 14.44 1.09 -0.99
N LEU A 164 15.29 1.93 -1.56
CA LEU A 164 14.96 2.66 -2.78
C LEU A 164 14.76 1.75 -3.98
N SER A 165 15.66 0.80 -4.18
CA SER A 165 15.55 -0.17 -5.26
C SER A 165 16.55 -1.30 -5.05
N ALA A 166 16.15 -2.49 -5.37
CA ALA A 166 16.97 -3.66 -5.30
C ALA A 166 17.27 -4.29 -6.68
N GLY A 167 17.16 -3.51 -7.74
CA GLY A 167 17.27 -4.01 -9.08
C GLY A 167 15.96 -4.54 -9.66
N GLY A 168 15.96 -4.87 -10.94
CA GLY A 168 14.78 -5.35 -11.66
C GLY A 168 14.44 -4.51 -12.88
N ASN A 169 13.21 -4.62 -13.36
CA ASN A 169 12.74 -3.84 -14.49
C ASN A 169 12.65 -2.34 -14.10
N PRO A 170 13.24 -1.42 -14.87
CA PRO A 170 13.27 0.01 -14.53
C PRO A 170 11.87 0.64 -14.42
N LEU A 171 10.87 0.15 -15.15
CA LEU A 171 9.49 0.63 -15.02
C LEU A 171 8.90 0.27 -13.66
N THR A 172 9.08 -0.99 -13.21
CA THR A 172 8.63 -1.43 -11.88
C THR A 172 9.27 -0.59 -10.80
N GLN A 173 10.59 -0.45 -10.86
CA GLN A 173 11.34 0.30 -9.84
C GLN A 173 10.91 1.77 -9.79
N SER A 174 10.73 2.39 -10.96
CA SER A 174 10.24 3.77 -11.04
C SER A 174 8.86 3.93 -10.44
N VAL A 175 7.94 3.00 -10.69
CA VAL A 175 6.60 3.00 -10.09
C VAL A 175 6.66 2.87 -8.57
N LYS A 176 7.39 1.87 -8.05
CA LYS A 176 7.48 1.64 -6.59
C LYS A 176 8.11 2.83 -5.86
N LEU A 177 9.11 3.48 -6.47
CA LEU A 177 9.69 4.71 -5.94
C LEU A 177 8.69 5.88 -6.02
N ALA A 178 7.96 6.01 -7.13
CA ALA A 178 6.97 7.06 -7.31
C ALA A 178 5.83 6.96 -6.29
N LEU A 179 5.39 5.76 -5.91
CA LEU A 179 4.36 5.57 -4.87
C LEU A 179 4.84 6.05 -3.49
N LYS A 180 6.11 5.83 -3.14
CA LYS A 180 6.71 6.39 -1.92
C LYS A 180 6.70 7.93 -1.95
N GLY A 181 7.11 8.51 -3.10
CA GLY A 181 7.06 9.95 -3.33
C GLY A 181 5.64 10.52 -3.31
N LEU A 182 4.65 9.78 -3.85
CA LEU A 182 3.26 10.17 -3.83
C LEU A 182 2.71 10.27 -2.40
N ALA A 183 2.97 9.27 -1.55
CA ALA A 183 2.57 9.30 -0.14
C ALA A 183 3.20 10.51 0.58
N LEU A 184 4.48 10.80 0.34
CA LEU A 184 5.18 11.95 0.92
C LEU A 184 4.56 13.29 0.48
N ASN A 185 4.26 13.46 -0.81
CA ASN A 185 3.66 14.68 -1.35
C ASN A 185 2.23 14.87 -0.80
N MET A 186 1.40 13.83 -0.83
CA MET A 186 0.06 13.87 -0.24
C MET A 186 0.11 14.21 1.25
N ALA A 187 1.07 13.67 2.00
CA ALA A 187 1.25 13.98 3.41
C ALA A 187 1.53 15.47 3.65
N ALA A 188 2.39 16.08 2.83
CA ALA A 188 2.72 17.51 2.95
C ALA A 188 1.49 18.41 2.73
N GLU A 189 0.64 18.05 1.76
CA GLU A 189 -0.58 18.80 1.44
C GLU A 189 -1.72 18.54 2.44
N LEU A 190 -1.90 17.30 2.88
CA LEU A 190 -3.06 16.86 3.66
C LEU A 190 -2.88 17.06 5.18
N LYS A 191 -1.65 17.04 5.69
CA LYS A 191 -1.36 17.22 7.12
C LYS A 191 -1.98 18.47 7.75
N PRO A 192 -1.93 19.67 7.12
CA PRO A 192 -2.60 20.88 7.66
C PRO A 192 -4.12 20.74 7.78
N HIS A 193 -4.69 19.78 7.05
CA HIS A 193 -6.11 19.48 7.03
C HIS A 193 -6.51 18.28 7.91
N GLY A 194 -5.59 17.74 8.70
CA GLY A 194 -5.86 16.65 9.63
C GLY A 194 -6.01 15.27 8.98
N VAL A 195 -5.54 15.10 7.74
CA VAL A 195 -5.55 13.82 7.01
C VAL A 195 -4.13 13.30 6.90
N ALA A 196 -3.92 12.03 7.26
CA ALA A 196 -2.64 11.36 7.17
C ALA A 196 -2.48 10.64 5.82
N ALA A 197 -1.26 10.62 5.27
CA ALA A 197 -0.89 9.79 4.15
C ALA A 197 0.44 9.10 4.45
N VAL A 198 0.51 7.78 4.27
CA VAL A 198 1.69 6.95 4.53
C VAL A 198 1.91 5.95 3.41
N ALA A 199 3.15 5.48 3.24
CA ALA A 199 3.45 4.30 2.44
C ALA A 199 3.66 3.10 3.37
N VAL A 200 3.19 1.92 2.94
CA VAL A 200 3.41 0.66 3.65
C VAL A 200 3.93 -0.39 2.67
N THR A 201 4.96 -1.11 3.06
CA THR A 201 5.48 -2.26 2.32
C THR A 201 5.27 -3.54 3.12
N PRO A 202 4.72 -4.61 2.51
CA PRO A 202 4.83 -5.93 3.09
C PRO A 202 6.28 -6.42 3.02
N GLY A 203 6.60 -7.44 3.82
CA GLY A 203 7.79 -8.25 3.64
C GLY A 203 7.67 -9.19 2.44
N PHE A 204 8.28 -10.37 2.53
CA PHE A 204 8.09 -11.40 1.51
C PHE A 204 6.65 -11.93 1.56
N LEU A 205 5.80 -11.42 0.69
CA LEU A 205 4.36 -11.70 0.72
C LEU A 205 4.02 -13.07 0.12
N ARG A 206 3.41 -13.99 0.89
CA ARG A 206 2.85 -15.26 0.39
C ARG A 206 1.48 -15.02 -0.25
N SER A 207 1.44 -14.28 -1.36
CA SER A 207 0.21 -14.11 -2.14
C SER A 207 -0.20 -15.42 -2.84
N GLU A 208 -1.44 -15.47 -3.34
CA GLU A 208 -1.96 -16.62 -4.09
C GLU A 208 -1.03 -17.00 -5.27
N ALA A 209 -0.55 -15.99 -6.01
CA ALA A 209 0.40 -16.20 -7.11
C ALA A 209 1.77 -16.70 -6.63
N MET A 210 2.21 -16.29 -5.45
CA MET A 210 3.49 -16.75 -4.91
C MET A 210 3.38 -18.19 -4.39
N LEU A 211 2.29 -18.55 -3.73
CA LEU A 211 2.01 -19.93 -3.31
C LEU A 211 1.96 -20.86 -4.52
N GLU A 212 1.26 -20.47 -5.58
CA GLU A 212 1.18 -21.22 -6.82
C GLU A 212 2.58 -21.40 -7.47
N ARG A 213 3.36 -20.34 -7.56
CA ARG A 213 4.75 -20.39 -8.07
C ARG A 213 5.64 -21.36 -7.28
N LYS A 214 5.43 -21.45 -5.96
CA LYS A 214 6.16 -22.38 -5.08
C LYS A 214 5.58 -23.79 -5.06
N GLY A 215 4.43 -24.02 -5.70
CA GLY A 215 3.74 -25.32 -5.75
C GLY A 215 3.16 -25.76 -4.41
N VAL A 216 2.73 -24.80 -3.57
CA VAL A 216 2.18 -25.00 -2.24
C VAL A 216 0.85 -24.25 -2.05
N GLN A 217 0.16 -24.58 -0.98
CA GLN A 217 -1.04 -23.87 -0.52
C GLN A 217 -0.76 -23.23 0.85
N GLU A 218 -1.62 -22.31 1.32
CA GLU A 218 -1.44 -21.69 2.64
C GLU A 218 -1.38 -22.71 3.78
N ALA A 219 -2.09 -23.84 3.67
CA ALA A 219 -2.09 -24.89 4.67
C ALA A 219 -0.72 -25.60 4.84
N ASN A 220 0.07 -25.69 3.76
CA ASN A 220 1.36 -26.36 3.74
C ASN A 220 2.51 -25.48 3.20
N TRP A 221 2.37 -24.17 3.31
CA TRP A 221 3.32 -23.20 2.72
C TRP A 221 4.78 -23.39 3.15
N ARG A 222 4.99 -23.95 4.37
CA ARG A 222 6.35 -24.24 4.88
C ARG A 222 7.12 -25.27 4.06
N ASP A 223 6.43 -26.11 3.29
CA ASP A 223 7.08 -27.07 2.39
C ASP A 223 7.92 -26.40 1.31
N ALA A 224 7.57 -25.16 0.94
CA ALA A 224 8.36 -24.36 0.00
C ALA A 224 9.76 -24.02 0.54
N GLY A 225 9.94 -23.96 1.86
CA GLY A 225 11.22 -23.74 2.53
C GLY A 225 12.27 -24.80 2.21
N LYS A 226 11.86 -26.00 1.76
CA LYS A 226 12.78 -27.05 1.29
C LYS A 226 13.58 -26.62 0.04
N LYS A 227 13.01 -25.72 -0.78
CA LYS A 227 13.60 -25.20 -2.02
C LYS A 227 14.04 -23.75 -1.89
N ASP A 228 13.39 -22.98 -1.04
CA ASP A 228 13.67 -21.55 -0.84
C ASP A 228 13.52 -21.24 0.66
N LYS A 229 14.65 -21.22 1.36
CA LYS A 229 14.66 -20.94 2.81
C LYS A 229 14.09 -19.58 3.14
N ASN A 230 14.28 -18.57 2.26
CA ASN A 230 13.77 -17.22 2.48
C ASN A 230 12.24 -17.19 2.51
N PHE A 231 11.58 -18.18 1.90
CA PHE A 231 10.12 -18.29 1.95
C PHE A 231 9.58 -18.57 3.36
N LEU A 232 10.41 -19.10 4.26
CA LEU A 232 10.04 -19.32 5.66
C LEU A 232 9.86 -18.02 6.45
N GLU A 233 10.49 -16.93 5.97
CA GLU A 233 10.34 -15.58 6.53
C GLU A 233 9.14 -14.82 5.95
N SER A 234 8.39 -15.45 5.04
CA SER A 234 7.26 -14.83 4.39
C SER A 234 6.10 -14.54 5.34
N GLU A 235 5.35 -13.49 5.03
CA GLU A 235 4.12 -13.08 5.70
C GLU A 235 2.88 -13.41 4.86
N SER A 236 1.74 -13.66 5.52
CA SER A 236 0.45 -13.77 4.83
C SER A 236 -0.09 -12.39 4.44
N PRO A 237 -0.99 -12.30 3.45
CA PRO A 237 -1.65 -11.03 3.12
C PRO A 237 -2.41 -10.37 4.28
N VAL A 238 -2.82 -11.17 5.29
CA VAL A 238 -3.51 -10.65 6.48
C VAL A 238 -2.56 -9.89 7.40
N PHE A 239 -1.26 -10.22 7.40
CA PHE A 239 -0.29 -9.56 8.26
C PHE A 239 -0.13 -8.07 7.92
N VAL A 240 0.13 -7.72 6.67
CA VAL A 240 0.13 -6.32 6.23
C VAL A 240 -1.26 -5.69 6.42
N GLY A 241 -2.33 -6.46 6.30
CA GLY A 241 -3.69 -6.01 6.60
C GLY A 241 -3.86 -5.59 8.07
N ARG A 242 -3.33 -6.36 9.01
CA ARG A 242 -3.32 -6.01 10.45
C ARG A 242 -2.49 -4.76 10.73
N ALA A 243 -1.39 -4.56 10.00
CA ALA A 243 -0.59 -3.34 10.09
C ALA A 243 -1.43 -2.10 9.74
N ILE A 244 -2.20 -2.18 8.65
CA ILE A 244 -3.05 -1.07 8.22
C ILE A 244 -4.24 -0.88 9.15
N ALA A 245 -4.85 -1.96 9.65
CA ALA A 245 -5.91 -1.88 10.64
C ALA A 245 -5.42 -1.23 11.95
N ALA A 246 -4.19 -1.50 12.38
CA ALA A 246 -3.56 -0.86 13.53
C ALA A 246 -3.33 0.65 13.30
N LEU A 247 -2.81 1.03 12.13
CA LEU A 247 -2.69 2.45 11.75
C LEU A 247 -4.04 3.18 11.72
N ALA A 248 -5.09 2.53 11.22
CA ALA A 248 -6.44 3.10 11.18
C ALA A 248 -7.06 3.31 12.56
N GLN A 249 -6.62 2.54 13.57
CA GLN A 249 -7.02 2.66 14.97
C GLN A 249 -6.19 3.69 15.73
N ASP A 250 -5.00 4.04 15.26
CA ASP A 250 -4.08 4.92 15.98
C ASP A 250 -4.61 6.35 16.02
N ALA A 251 -4.97 6.82 17.21
CA ALA A 251 -5.41 8.20 17.41
C ALA A 251 -4.35 9.24 17.03
N ARG A 252 -3.07 8.86 16.98
CA ARG A 252 -1.93 9.69 16.63
C ARG A 252 -1.43 9.44 15.20
N VAL A 253 -2.23 8.81 14.35
CA VAL A 253 -1.83 8.48 12.96
C VAL A 253 -1.35 9.70 12.16
N LEU A 254 -1.83 10.91 12.49
CA LEU A 254 -1.38 12.13 11.85
C LEU A 254 0.10 12.46 12.11
N GLU A 255 0.66 12.02 13.23
CA GLU A 255 2.09 12.18 13.54
C GLU A 255 2.97 11.31 12.64
N ARG A 256 2.41 10.23 12.09
CA ARG A 256 3.06 9.27 11.21
C ARG A 256 3.04 9.65 9.74
N THR A 257 2.31 10.71 9.40
CA THR A 257 2.12 11.12 7.99
C THR A 257 3.46 11.41 7.29
N GLY A 258 3.59 10.98 6.05
CA GLY A 258 4.80 11.14 5.24
C GLY A 258 5.88 10.09 5.49
N GLN A 259 5.61 9.05 6.27
CA GLN A 259 6.57 7.97 6.55
C GLN A 259 6.31 6.76 5.64
N LEU A 260 7.37 5.96 5.48
CA LEU A 260 7.32 4.61 4.93
C LEU A 260 7.50 3.61 6.08
N TYR A 261 6.65 2.61 6.13
CA TYR A 261 6.70 1.56 7.14
C TYR A 261 6.74 0.17 6.51
N GLY A 262 7.53 -0.73 7.09
CA GLY A 262 7.37 -2.16 6.88
C GLY A 262 6.23 -2.71 7.75
N SER A 263 5.50 -3.72 7.25
CA SER A 263 4.49 -4.44 8.02
C SER A 263 5.05 -4.98 9.34
N TRP A 264 6.30 -5.46 9.32
CA TRP A 264 7.04 -5.99 10.46
C TRP A 264 7.38 -4.91 11.51
N GLU A 265 7.69 -3.68 11.09
CA GLU A 265 7.93 -2.56 12.01
C GLU A 265 6.66 -2.22 12.78
N LEU A 266 5.54 -2.12 12.06
CA LEU A 266 4.24 -1.88 12.67
C LEU A 266 3.82 -3.05 13.58
N ALA A 267 4.16 -4.29 13.23
CA ALA A 267 3.89 -5.44 14.08
C ALA A 267 4.69 -5.42 15.38
N ARG A 268 5.94 -4.97 15.35
CA ARG A 268 6.74 -4.76 16.56
C ARG A 268 6.13 -3.69 17.45
N GLU A 269 5.68 -2.59 16.85
CA GLU A 269 5.15 -1.45 17.59
C GLU A 269 3.74 -1.70 18.16
N TYR A 270 2.83 -2.25 17.34
CA TYR A 270 1.42 -2.46 17.74
C TYR A 270 1.14 -3.85 18.35
N GLY A 271 2.10 -4.76 18.32
CA GLY A 271 2.02 -6.04 19.02
C GLY A 271 1.17 -7.13 18.34
N PHE A 272 0.75 -6.95 17.08
CA PHE A 272 -0.03 -7.97 16.36
C PHE A 272 0.86 -9.09 15.79
N THR A 273 0.23 -10.22 15.43
CA THR A 273 0.86 -11.40 14.80
C THR A 273 0.24 -11.68 13.45
N ASP A 274 0.84 -12.56 12.66
CA ASP A 274 0.27 -13.12 11.45
C ASP A 274 -0.86 -14.13 11.76
N ALA A 275 -1.53 -14.63 10.73
CA ALA A 275 -2.63 -15.60 10.86
C ALA A 275 -2.21 -16.91 11.52
N ASP A 276 -0.95 -17.30 11.39
CA ASP A 276 -0.36 -18.50 12.01
C ASP A 276 0.27 -18.24 13.40
N GLY A 277 0.05 -17.06 13.97
CA GLY A 277 0.54 -16.67 15.29
C GLY A 277 1.99 -16.17 15.32
N ARG A 278 2.74 -16.27 14.22
CA ARG A 278 4.11 -15.74 14.11
C ARG A 278 4.10 -14.21 13.99
N ARG A 279 5.28 -13.65 14.16
CA ARG A 279 5.55 -12.25 13.84
C ARG A 279 6.71 -12.19 12.84
N PRO A 280 6.42 -12.36 11.53
CA PRO A 280 7.45 -12.23 10.51
C PRO A 280 8.17 -10.88 10.62
N ASP A 281 9.49 -10.89 10.48
CA ASP A 281 10.33 -9.68 10.54
C ASP A 281 11.30 -9.66 9.37
N TRP A 282 10.80 -9.30 8.19
CA TRP A 282 11.57 -9.27 6.97
C TRP A 282 12.76 -8.30 7.05
N GLY A 283 12.63 -7.20 7.78
CA GLY A 283 13.71 -6.22 7.95
C GLY A 283 14.91 -6.71 8.75
N SER A 284 14.73 -7.77 9.55
CA SER A 284 15.79 -8.41 10.35
C SER A 284 16.04 -9.86 9.94
N ALA A 285 15.41 -10.34 8.84
CA ALA A 285 15.54 -11.71 8.39
C ALA A 285 16.96 -12.01 7.90
N ASP A 286 17.46 -13.19 8.24
CA ASP A 286 18.73 -13.71 7.73
C ASP A 286 18.50 -14.29 6.33
N ILE A 287 18.70 -13.46 5.31
CA ILE A 287 18.41 -13.80 3.92
C ILE A 287 19.50 -14.73 3.37
N ASP A 288 19.11 -15.92 2.94
CA ASP A 288 19.97 -16.83 2.20
C ASP A 288 20.20 -16.32 0.77
N PHE A 289 21.34 -15.72 0.56
CA PHE A 289 21.75 -15.20 -0.76
C PHE A 289 22.37 -16.27 -1.66
N SER A 290 22.63 -17.50 -1.17
CA SER A 290 23.30 -18.56 -1.93
C SER A 290 22.55 -19.01 -3.18
N GLN A 291 21.22 -18.82 -3.19
CA GLN A 291 20.35 -19.17 -4.32
C GLN A 291 20.38 -18.15 -5.48
N TYR A 292 21.00 -16.99 -5.28
CA TYR A 292 21.06 -15.94 -6.30
C TYR A 292 22.36 -15.99 -7.09
N PRO A 293 22.34 -15.78 -8.42
CA PRO A 293 23.55 -15.70 -9.23
C PRO A 293 24.49 -14.60 -8.75
N SER A 294 25.80 -14.84 -8.79
CA SER A 294 26.81 -13.84 -8.37
C SER A 294 26.65 -12.50 -9.10
N SER A 295 26.29 -12.52 -10.39
CA SER A 295 26.04 -11.32 -11.18
C SER A 295 24.85 -10.50 -10.66
N PHE A 296 23.82 -11.16 -10.11
CA PHE A 296 22.70 -10.48 -9.47
C PHE A 296 23.14 -9.81 -8.16
N LEU A 297 23.92 -10.51 -7.33
CA LEU A 297 24.42 -9.98 -6.07
C LEU A 297 25.37 -8.79 -6.27
N GLU A 298 26.23 -8.84 -7.29
CA GLU A 298 27.10 -7.73 -7.66
C GLU A 298 26.29 -6.52 -8.13
N TYR A 299 25.30 -6.73 -9.00
CA TYR A 299 24.40 -5.69 -9.45
C TYR A 299 23.64 -5.06 -8.27
N PHE A 300 23.11 -5.88 -7.36
CA PHE A 300 22.41 -5.42 -6.17
C PHE A 300 23.29 -4.56 -5.26
N ARG A 301 24.53 -5.01 -5.00
CA ARG A 301 25.51 -4.26 -4.21
C ARG A 301 25.81 -2.90 -4.84
N THR A 302 26.21 -2.90 -6.11
CA THR A 302 26.57 -1.67 -6.85
C THR A 302 25.41 -0.68 -6.86
N THR A 303 24.20 -1.17 -7.12
CA THR A 303 23.01 -0.32 -7.12
C THR A 303 22.75 0.29 -5.74
N SER A 304 22.88 -0.50 -4.68
CA SER A 304 22.68 -0.02 -3.30
C SER A 304 23.71 1.02 -2.90
N GLU A 305 24.98 0.83 -3.27
CA GLU A 305 26.05 1.81 -3.02
C GLU A 305 25.78 3.15 -3.70
N ILE A 306 25.43 3.12 -5.00
CA ILE A 306 25.07 4.33 -5.78
C ILE A 306 23.87 5.05 -5.13
N GLN A 307 22.87 4.30 -4.68
CA GLN A 307 21.69 4.88 -4.04
C GLN A 307 22.01 5.55 -2.70
N LEU A 308 22.85 4.92 -1.89
CA LEU A 308 23.30 5.51 -0.61
C LEU A 308 24.02 6.83 -0.84
N GLU A 309 24.91 6.90 -1.84
CA GLU A 309 25.61 8.13 -2.21
C GLU A 309 24.63 9.22 -2.68
N PHE A 310 23.70 8.86 -3.56
CA PHE A 310 22.68 9.76 -4.05
C PHE A 310 21.80 10.33 -2.93
N LEU A 311 21.32 9.47 -2.01
CA LEU A 311 20.53 9.89 -0.85
C LEU A 311 21.29 10.78 0.11
N SER A 312 22.55 10.45 0.36
CA SER A 312 23.43 11.27 1.20
C SER A 312 23.57 12.68 0.62
N ALA A 313 23.84 12.77 -0.70
CA ALA A 313 23.96 14.06 -1.38
C ALA A 313 22.64 14.85 -1.36
N LEU A 314 21.51 14.18 -1.60
CA LEU A 314 20.18 14.79 -1.58
C LEU A 314 19.84 15.30 -0.17
N THR A 315 20.07 14.50 0.86
CA THR A 315 19.83 14.88 2.26
C THR A 315 20.65 16.09 2.67
N LYS A 316 21.95 16.14 2.31
CA LYS A 316 22.83 17.27 2.58
C LYS A 316 22.33 18.56 1.92
N ARG A 317 21.92 18.49 0.65
CA ARG A 317 21.33 19.61 -0.09
C ARG A 317 20.03 20.09 0.52
N THR A 318 19.14 19.19 0.87
CA THR A 318 17.85 19.51 1.51
C THR A 318 18.05 20.18 2.86
N LYS A 319 18.96 19.68 3.72
CA LYS A 319 19.30 20.32 5.00
C LYS A 319 19.83 21.75 4.80
N ARG A 320 20.72 21.95 3.81
CA ARG A 320 21.23 23.28 3.47
C ARG A 320 20.10 24.22 3.01
N PHE A 321 19.21 23.76 2.15
CA PHE A 321 18.04 24.53 1.70
C PHE A 321 17.15 24.92 2.89
N LEU A 322 16.79 23.97 3.74
CA LEU A 322 15.96 24.21 4.92
C LEU A 322 16.59 25.24 5.89
N SER A 323 17.91 25.24 6.01
CA SER A 323 18.62 26.23 6.87
C SER A 323 18.56 27.66 6.34
N GLN A 324 18.27 27.83 5.04
CA GLN A 324 18.14 29.14 4.40
C GLN A 324 16.69 29.67 4.40
N LEU A 325 15.71 28.82 4.71
CA LEU A 325 14.32 29.25 4.78
C LEU A 325 14.08 30.18 5.98
N PRO A 326 13.35 31.28 5.82
CA PRO A 326 12.95 32.11 6.94
C PRO A 326 12.20 31.28 7.98
N ARG A 327 12.57 31.41 9.25
CA ARG A 327 11.78 30.79 10.32
C ARG A 327 10.37 31.35 10.27
N ALA A 328 9.35 30.50 10.14
CA ALA A 328 7.97 30.93 10.17
C ALA A 328 7.72 31.72 11.47
N SER A 329 7.42 33.03 11.36
CA SER A 329 7.09 33.83 12.53
C SER A 329 5.74 33.32 13.08
N SER A 330 5.68 33.00 14.36
CA SER A 330 4.48 32.49 15.04
C SER A 330 3.25 33.42 14.92
N LYS A 331 3.48 34.67 14.48
CA LYS A 331 2.43 35.69 14.23
C LYS A 331 1.70 35.49 12.90
N THR A 332 2.35 34.94 11.87
CA THR A 332 1.74 34.79 10.52
C THR A 332 0.77 33.61 10.45
N VAL A 333 1.04 32.54 11.21
CA VAL A 333 0.16 31.35 11.27
C VAL A 333 -1.17 31.68 11.95
N LYS A 334 -1.17 32.51 13.02
CA LYS A 334 -2.40 32.96 13.71
C LYS A 334 -3.28 33.88 12.85
N LYS A 335 -2.69 34.67 11.95
CA LYS A 335 -3.42 35.61 11.09
C LYS A 335 -4.08 34.89 9.90
N LYS A 336 -3.47 33.81 9.37
CA LYS A 336 -4.05 33.00 8.30
C LYS A 336 -5.19 32.12 8.80
N ALA A 337 -5.07 31.53 9.99
CA ALA A 337 -6.14 30.72 10.61
C ALA A 337 -7.40 31.56 10.96
N ARG A 338 -7.26 32.86 11.23
CA ARG A 338 -8.42 33.78 11.48
C ARG A 338 -9.11 34.24 10.19
N ARG A 339 -8.44 34.24 9.03
CA ARG A 339 -9.07 34.65 7.75
C ARG A 339 -9.83 33.50 7.07
N THR A 340 -9.53 32.25 7.39
CA THR A 340 -10.24 31.07 6.86
C THR A 340 -11.42 30.62 7.74
N ALA A 341 -11.60 31.23 8.92
CA ALA A 341 -12.72 30.94 9.81
C ALA A 341 -13.84 32.01 9.74
N GLY A 342 -13.75 32.97 8.83
CA GLY A 342 -14.70 34.10 8.69
C GLY A 342 -15.14 34.37 7.26
N GLY A 343 -15.23 33.29 6.41
CA GLY A 343 -15.77 33.38 5.05
C GLY A 343 -16.71 32.24 4.76
#